data_d83b6ad3b095f9584116a21de2be4bc2
#
_entry.id   d83b6ad3b095f9584116a21de2be4bc2
#
_cell.length_a   1.000
_cell.length_b   1.000
_cell.length_c   1.000
_cell.angle_alpha   90.00
_cell.angle_beta   90.00
_cell.angle_gamma   90.00
#
_symmetry.space_group_name_H-M   'P 1'
#
loop_
_entity.id
_entity.type
_entity.pdbx_description
1 polymer ?
#
loop_
_entity_poly.entity_id
_entity_poly.type
_entity_poly.pdbx_seq_one_letter_code
_entity_poly.pdbx_strand_id
1 'polypeptide(L)'
;MIHKLFLNNGGNICNKWIHYLDIYEKHFAKFVGKKFTMFEIGVSKGGSVEMWRDYFGKDVTIVGIDINPNCKQYEGEQINIEIGDQSDWNFLKILIDKYGIPDLVIDDGSHIMKDLIASFKFLYPQLKSGSIYLAEDLHTCYISEPYNGNNPNTFVNMVKKHIDELSTGNLKIQTANNNELSEFWHTTNSITCYDSIIVYEKRNQGRRFDLNTGNEKLFNNE
;
A
#
# COMPACT_ATOMS: atom_id res chain seq x y z
N MET A 1 16.98 -6.94 -8.05
CA MET A 1 17.33 -5.73 -8.87
C MET A 1 17.44 -4.48 -7.99
N ILE A 2 16.51 -4.23 -7.11
CA ILE A 2 16.42 -3.02 -6.27
C ILE A 2 17.61 -2.86 -5.31
N HIS A 3 18.12 -3.93 -4.69
CA HIS A 3 19.33 -3.89 -3.85
C HIS A 3 20.54 -3.26 -4.57
N LYS A 4 20.73 -3.64 -5.84
CA LYS A 4 21.85 -3.10 -6.63
C LYS A 4 21.68 -1.60 -6.90
N LEU A 5 20.45 -1.15 -7.17
CA LEU A 5 20.15 0.27 -7.36
C LEU A 5 20.37 1.05 -6.07
N PHE A 6 19.86 0.56 -4.95
CA PHE A 6 20.00 1.21 -3.64
C PHE A 6 21.47 1.32 -3.21
N LEU A 7 22.25 0.24 -3.29
CA LEU A 7 23.65 0.21 -2.85
C LEU A 7 24.59 1.01 -3.76
N ASN A 8 24.27 1.16 -5.03
CA ASN A 8 25.05 1.95 -5.99
C ASN A 8 24.44 3.35 -6.25
N ASN A 9 23.59 3.83 -5.35
CA ASN A 9 22.98 5.15 -5.49
C ASN A 9 24.05 6.25 -5.55
N GLY A 10 24.13 6.93 -6.69
CA GLY A 10 24.99 8.10 -6.90
C GLY A 10 24.22 9.42 -6.99
N GLY A 11 22.89 9.38 -6.80
CA GLY A 11 21.98 10.53 -6.86
C GLY A 11 21.65 11.11 -5.48
N ASN A 12 20.42 11.51 -5.30
CA ASN A 12 19.89 12.06 -4.06
C ASN A 12 19.90 11.03 -2.92
N ILE A 13 19.97 11.51 -1.67
CA ILE A 13 20.01 10.64 -0.49
C ILE A 13 18.70 9.84 -0.39
N CYS A 14 18.84 8.52 -0.40
CA CYS A 14 17.77 7.56 -0.14
C CYS A 14 18.09 6.82 1.17
N ASN A 15 17.16 6.87 2.13
CA ASN A 15 17.26 6.12 3.38
C ASN A 15 16.15 5.07 3.42
N LYS A 16 16.52 3.81 3.51
CA LYS A 16 15.57 2.68 3.69
C LYS A 16 16.21 1.61 4.56
N TRP A 17 15.40 0.97 5.37
CA TRP A 17 15.83 -0.24 6.06
C TRP A 17 16.19 -1.32 5.04
N ILE A 18 17.32 -1.99 5.22
CA ILE A 18 17.84 -2.95 4.23
C ILE A 18 16.86 -4.09 3.95
N HIS A 19 16.15 -4.57 4.96
CA HIS A 19 15.17 -5.66 4.79
C HIS A 19 13.91 -5.23 4.02
N TYR A 20 13.65 -3.92 3.87
CA TYR A 20 12.55 -3.43 3.03
C TYR A 20 12.75 -3.73 1.55
N LEU A 21 14.02 -3.77 1.11
CA LEU A 21 14.34 -3.98 -0.31
C LEU A 21 13.83 -5.32 -0.84
N ASP A 22 13.89 -6.39 -0.04
CA ASP A 22 13.34 -7.70 -0.42
C ASP A 22 11.81 -7.66 -0.50
N ILE A 23 11.16 -6.89 0.36
CA ILE A 23 9.72 -6.70 0.36
C ILE A 23 9.28 -5.97 -0.91
N TYR A 24 9.99 -4.88 -1.27
CA TYR A 24 9.73 -4.16 -2.52
C TYR A 24 9.95 -5.04 -3.74
N GLU A 25 11.07 -5.77 -3.82
CA GLU A 25 11.33 -6.67 -4.94
C GLU A 25 10.21 -7.69 -5.11
N LYS A 26 9.75 -8.30 -4.00
CA LYS A 26 8.67 -9.31 -4.00
C LYS A 26 7.36 -8.75 -4.54
N HIS A 27 6.94 -7.57 -4.09
CA HIS A 27 5.61 -7.03 -4.41
C HIS A 27 5.58 -6.15 -5.65
N PHE A 28 6.72 -5.50 -5.98
CA PHE A 28 6.75 -4.48 -7.02
C PHE A 28 7.33 -4.98 -8.35
N ALA A 29 8.03 -6.12 -8.37
CA ALA A 29 8.62 -6.66 -9.60
C ALA A 29 7.60 -6.81 -10.74
N LYS A 30 6.33 -7.03 -10.42
CA LYS A 30 5.24 -7.11 -11.40
C LYS A 30 4.98 -5.82 -12.18
N PHE A 31 5.46 -4.67 -11.70
CA PHE A 31 5.30 -3.36 -12.34
C PHE A 31 6.50 -2.95 -13.20
N VAL A 32 7.65 -3.62 -13.08
CA VAL A 32 8.87 -3.29 -13.82
C VAL A 32 8.63 -3.36 -15.33
N GLY A 33 9.02 -2.30 -16.04
CA GLY A 33 8.86 -2.16 -17.48
C GLY A 33 7.41 -1.97 -17.95
N LYS A 34 6.49 -1.64 -17.05
CA LYS A 34 5.08 -1.39 -17.38
C LYS A 34 4.74 0.09 -17.28
N LYS A 35 3.73 0.49 -18.04
CA LYS A 35 3.11 1.81 -17.90
C LYS A 35 2.11 1.76 -16.74
N PHE A 36 2.35 2.55 -15.69
CA PHE A 36 1.48 2.65 -14.52
C PHE A 36 1.74 3.95 -13.76
N THR A 37 0.87 4.28 -12.82
CA THR A 37 1.01 5.43 -11.94
C THR A 37 1.28 4.96 -10.51
N MET A 38 2.32 5.54 -9.87
CA MET A 38 2.54 5.35 -8.45
C MET A 38 2.46 6.67 -7.69
N PHE A 39 1.95 6.60 -6.46
CA PHE A 39 2.04 7.67 -5.49
C PHE A 39 3.00 7.25 -4.38
N GLU A 40 4.00 8.09 -4.09
CA GLU A 40 4.84 7.97 -2.91
C GLU A 40 4.55 9.15 -1.98
N ILE A 41 4.02 8.86 -0.81
CA ILE A 41 3.81 9.83 0.25
C ILE A 41 5.09 9.85 1.10
N GLY A 42 5.72 11.03 1.20
CA GLY A 42 7.04 11.20 1.79
C GLY A 42 8.15 11.19 0.73
N VAL A 43 8.60 12.37 0.30
CA VAL A 43 9.69 12.54 -0.68
C VAL A 43 11.03 12.79 -0.01
N SER A 44 11.01 13.52 1.13
CA SER A 44 12.18 13.83 1.95
C SER A 44 13.35 14.41 1.16
N LYS A 45 14.38 13.62 0.88
CA LYS A 45 15.60 14.03 0.15
C LYS A 45 15.57 13.64 -1.33
N GLY A 46 14.47 13.10 -1.83
CA GLY A 46 14.26 12.78 -3.24
C GLY A 46 14.91 11.50 -3.76
N GLY A 47 15.68 10.80 -2.95
CA GLY A 47 16.42 9.62 -3.42
C GLY A 47 15.53 8.40 -3.70
N SER A 48 14.41 8.25 -2.99
CA SER A 48 13.49 7.14 -3.23
C SER A 48 12.75 7.30 -4.56
N VAL A 49 12.25 8.49 -4.91
CA VAL A 49 11.57 8.72 -6.20
C VAL A 49 12.51 8.49 -7.39
N GLU A 50 13.83 8.81 -7.26
CA GLU A 50 14.82 8.48 -8.27
C GLU A 50 15.06 6.96 -8.36
N MET A 51 15.18 6.29 -7.21
CA MET A 51 15.33 4.84 -7.17
C MET A 51 14.12 4.13 -7.81
N TRP A 52 12.89 4.62 -7.58
CA TRP A 52 11.70 4.06 -8.22
C TRP A 52 11.69 4.27 -9.72
N ARG A 53 12.07 5.46 -10.22
CA ARG A 53 12.22 5.71 -11.66
C ARG A 53 13.18 4.70 -12.29
N ASP A 54 14.33 4.50 -11.69
CA ASP A 54 15.36 3.62 -12.20
C ASP A 54 14.96 2.13 -12.08
N TYR A 55 14.17 1.78 -11.06
CA TYR A 55 13.67 0.43 -10.85
C TYR A 55 12.54 0.06 -11.81
N PHE A 56 11.56 0.93 -11.99
CA PHE A 56 10.39 0.63 -12.82
C PHE A 56 10.61 0.90 -14.30
N GLY A 57 11.54 1.78 -14.66
CA GLY A 57 11.86 2.11 -16.05
C GLY A 57 11.04 3.29 -16.58
N LYS A 58 11.16 3.53 -17.89
CA LYS A 58 10.76 4.78 -18.55
C LYS A 58 9.25 5.06 -18.64
N ASP A 59 8.41 4.07 -18.41
CA ASP A 59 6.96 4.20 -18.66
C ASP A 59 6.15 4.43 -17.35
N VAL A 60 6.82 4.56 -16.19
CA VAL A 60 6.18 4.88 -14.92
C VAL A 60 5.89 6.38 -14.81
N THR A 61 4.74 6.73 -14.23
CA THR A 61 4.45 8.07 -13.74
C THR A 61 4.56 8.06 -12.22
N ILE A 62 5.54 8.77 -11.67
CA ILE A 62 5.78 8.90 -10.23
C ILE A 62 5.19 10.22 -9.75
N VAL A 63 4.35 10.17 -8.73
CA VAL A 63 3.81 11.33 -8.02
C VAL A 63 4.30 11.26 -6.59
N GLY A 64 5.35 12.02 -6.29
CA GLY A 64 5.83 12.22 -4.92
C GLY A 64 4.99 13.27 -4.21
N ILE A 65 4.54 12.97 -3.01
CA ILE A 65 3.70 13.82 -2.18
C ILE A 65 4.48 14.18 -0.92
N ASP A 66 4.64 15.47 -0.65
CA ASP A 66 5.31 15.92 0.57
C ASP A 66 4.70 17.24 1.06
N ILE A 67 4.72 17.46 2.38
CA ILE A 67 4.25 18.72 2.97
C ILE A 67 5.30 19.83 2.86
N ASN A 68 6.58 19.47 2.69
CA ASN A 68 7.70 20.40 2.59
C ASN A 68 7.82 20.95 1.17
N PRO A 69 7.62 22.28 0.94
CA PRO A 69 7.70 22.86 -0.39
C PRO A 69 9.09 22.72 -1.05
N ASN A 70 10.14 22.52 -0.26
CA ASN A 70 11.49 22.31 -0.81
C ASN A 70 11.62 21.00 -1.58
N CYS A 71 10.73 20.03 -1.37
CA CYS A 71 10.72 18.79 -2.15
C CYS A 71 10.42 19.01 -3.63
N LYS A 72 9.83 20.14 -4.00
CA LYS A 72 9.57 20.51 -5.40
C LYS A 72 10.83 20.49 -6.27
N GLN A 73 12.01 20.72 -5.71
CA GLN A 73 13.29 20.66 -6.44
C GLN A 73 13.63 19.27 -7.01
N TYR A 74 12.96 18.21 -6.54
CA TYR A 74 13.20 16.83 -7.00
C TYR A 74 12.31 16.41 -8.17
N GLU A 75 11.55 17.34 -8.75
CA GLU A 75 10.85 17.09 -10.02
C GLU A 75 11.81 16.78 -11.14
N GLY A 76 11.41 15.89 -12.01
CA GLY A 76 12.22 15.50 -13.15
C GLY A 76 11.45 14.63 -14.12
N GLU A 77 12.17 14.05 -15.07
CA GLU A 77 11.57 13.11 -16.00
C GLU A 77 10.86 11.98 -15.25
N GLN A 78 9.57 11.77 -15.53
CA GLN A 78 8.67 10.80 -14.89
C GLN A 78 8.32 11.10 -13.42
N ILE A 79 8.99 12.06 -12.77
CA ILE A 79 8.81 12.42 -11.37
C ILE A 79 8.07 13.76 -11.27
N ASN A 80 6.86 13.72 -10.74
CA ASN A 80 6.06 14.89 -10.41
C ASN A 80 6.03 15.01 -8.88
N ILE A 81 6.28 16.20 -8.34
CA ILE A 81 6.23 16.45 -6.91
C ILE A 81 5.05 17.35 -6.60
N GLU A 82 4.17 16.90 -5.73
CA GLU A 82 2.99 17.63 -5.30
C GLU A 82 3.09 17.97 -3.80
N ILE A 83 2.92 19.25 -3.50
CA ILE A 83 3.08 19.77 -2.15
C ILE A 83 1.72 19.87 -1.47
N GLY A 84 1.54 19.10 -0.39
CA GLY A 84 0.30 19.09 0.37
C GLY A 84 0.31 18.09 1.51
N ASP A 85 -0.74 18.14 2.31
CA ASP A 85 -0.94 17.25 3.47
C ASP A 85 -1.56 15.92 3.03
N GLN A 86 -0.91 14.79 3.38
CA GLN A 86 -1.41 13.44 3.09
C GLN A 86 -2.77 13.14 3.75
N SER A 87 -3.15 13.87 4.80
CA SER A 87 -4.43 13.71 5.48
C SER A 87 -5.57 14.54 4.88
N ASP A 88 -5.26 15.46 3.95
CA ASP A 88 -6.27 16.28 3.25
C ASP A 88 -6.86 15.51 2.06
N TRP A 89 -8.09 15.02 2.24
CA TRP A 89 -8.82 14.29 1.21
C TRP A 89 -9.13 15.12 -0.05
N ASN A 90 -9.30 16.44 0.09
CA ASN A 90 -9.51 17.30 -1.08
C ASN A 90 -8.23 17.39 -1.92
N PHE A 91 -7.07 17.51 -1.26
CA PHE A 91 -5.79 17.47 -1.92
C PHE A 91 -5.56 16.13 -2.64
N LEU A 92 -5.76 15.00 -1.93
CA LEU A 92 -5.62 13.67 -2.54
C LEU A 92 -6.59 13.46 -3.71
N LYS A 93 -7.82 14.00 -3.61
CA LYS A 93 -8.78 13.96 -4.72
C LYS A 93 -8.27 14.72 -5.94
N ILE A 94 -7.71 15.91 -5.76
CA ILE A 94 -7.11 16.71 -6.84
C ILE A 94 -6.00 15.90 -7.53
N LEU A 95 -5.18 15.16 -6.78
CA LEU A 95 -4.12 14.33 -7.35
C LEU A 95 -4.69 13.18 -8.19
N ILE A 96 -5.75 12.51 -7.71
CA ILE A 96 -6.43 11.46 -8.48
C ILE A 96 -7.06 12.04 -9.75
N ASP A 97 -7.69 13.20 -9.67
CA ASP A 97 -8.29 13.86 -10.84
C ASP A 97 -7.21 14.24 -11.88
N LYS A 98 -6.00 14.61 -11.43
CA LYS A 98 -4.88 15.03 -12.28
C LYS A 98 -4.10 13.86 -12.89
N TYR A 99 -3.78 12.84 -12.09
CA TYR A 99 -2.87 11.75 -12.46
C TYR A 99 -3.56 10.40 -12.67
N GLY A 100 -4.82 10.31 -12.33
CA GLY A 100 -5.58 9.06 -12.28
C GLY A 100 -5.41 8.31 -10.97
N ILE A 101 -6.18 7.24 -10.82
CA ILE A 101 -6.08 6.34 -9.65
C ILE A 101 -4.74 5.60 -9.74
N PRO A 102 -3.89 5.63 -8.70
CA PRO A 102 -2.60 4.96 -8.71
C PRO A 102 -2.75 3.43 -8.70
N ASP A 103 -1.80 2.75 -9.32
CA ASP A 103 -1.66 1.30 -9.29
C ASP A 103 -0.79 0.84 -8.11
N LEU A 104 0.05 1.72 -7.61
CA LEU A 104 0.92 1.51 -6.47
C LEU A 104 0.91 2.76 -5.58
N VAL A 105 0.67 2.56 -4.29
CA VAL A 105 0.84 3.60 -3.25
C VAL A 105 1.89 3.11 -2.25
N ILE A 106 2.87 3.96 -1.96
CA ILE A 106 3.82 3.81 -0.86
C ILE A 106 3.55 4.95 0.12
N ASP A 107 3.19 4.62 1.35
CA ASP A 107 2.97 5.58 2.43
C ASP A 107 4.17 5.52 3.39
N ASP A 108 5.12 6.42 3.17
CA ASP A 108 6.36 6.66 3.92
C ASP A 108 6.41 8.13 4.37
N GLY A 109 5.25 8.67 4.76
CA GLY A 109 5.04 10.10 4.99
C GLY A 109 5.34 10.56 6.41
N SER A 110 4.33 11.12 7.08
CA SER A 110 4.48 11.70 8.43
C SER A 110 4.69 10.66 9.52
N HIS A 111 4.30 9.43 9.32
CA HIS A 111 4.19 8.34 10.29
C HIS A 111 3.28 8.67 11.50
N ILE A 112 2.56 9.78 11.46
CA ILE A 112 1.56 10.14 12.47
C ILE A 112 0.30 9.31 12.24
N MET A 113 -0.19 8.65 13.27
CA MET A 113 -1.28 7.66 13.15
C MET A 113 -2.53 8.18 12.45
N LYS A 114 -2.95 9.41 12.75
CA LYS A 114 -4.13 10.01 12.12
C LYS A 114 -3.94 10.21 10.61
N ASP A 115 -2.72 10.58 10.19
CA ASP A 115 -2.42 10.91 8.81
C ASP A 115 -2.30 9.63 7.96
N LEU A 116 -1.59 8.59 8.48
CA LEU A 116 -1.53 7.27 7.84
C LEU A 116 -2.94 6.66 7.65
N ILE A 117 -3.79 6.77 8.69
CA ILE A 117 -5.16 6.26 8.64
C ILE A 117 -6.00 7.06 7.64
N ALA A 118 -5.80 8.38 7.56
CA ALA A 118 -6.54 9.25 6.65
C ALA A 118 -6.18 8.96 5.19
N SER A 119 -4.88 8.91 4.86
CA SER A 119 -4.41 8.57 3.51
C SER A 119 -4.88 7.19 3.07
N PHE A 120 -4.76 6.17 3.92
CA PHE A 120 -5.25 4.82 3.64
C PHE A 120 -6.75 4.79 3.37
N LYS A 121 -7.54 5.39 4.26
CA LYS A 121 -9.01 5.41 4.15
C LYS A 121 -9.52 6.11 2.89
N PHE A 122 -8.77 7.09 2.41
CA PHE A 122 -9.11 7.79 1.17
C PHE A 122 -8.65 7.02 -0.07
N LEU A 123 -7.37 6.62 -0.12
CA LEU A 123 -6.77 6.06 -1.33
C LEU A 123 -7.16 4.59 -1.55
N TYR A 124 -7.07 3.75 -0.49
CA TYR A 124 -7.21 2.30 -0.65
C TYR A 124 -8.55 1.86 -1.25
N PRO A 125 -9.72 2.39 -0.84
CA PRO A 125 -11.00 2.01 -1.44
C PRO A 125 -11.06 2.26 -2.95
N GLN A 126 -10.39 3.31 -3.44
CA GLN A 126 -10.42 3.72 -4.84
C GLN A 126 -9.50 2.91 -5.74
N LEU A 127 -8.53 2.18 -5.16
CA LEU A 127 -7.56 1.40 -5.92
C LEU A 127 -8.23 0.31 -6.76
N LYS A 128 -7.67 0.07 -7.95
CA LYS A 128 -8.14 -0.94 -8.88
C LYS A 128 -7.65 -2.35 -8.53
N SER A 129 -8.28 -3.35 -9.08
CA SER A 129 -7.81 -4.74 -8.98
C SER A 129 -6.38 -4.87 -9.53
N GLY A 130 -5.49 -5.48 -8.75
CA GLY A 130 -4.07 -5.62 -9.05
C GLY A 130 -3.18 -4.55 -8.43
N SER A 131 -3.78 -3.46 -7.89
CA SER A 131 -3.05 -2.40 -7.22
C SER A 131 -2.54 -2.83 -5.84
N ILE A 132 -1.54 -2.08 -5.35
CA ILE A 132 -0.91 -2.29 -4.04
C ILE A 132 -0.94 -0.98 -3.24
N TYR A 133 -1.22 -1.10 -1.94
CA TYR A 133 -0.94 -0.08 -0.92
C TYR A 133 0.06 -0.66 0.08
N LEU A 134 1.22 -0.01 0.22
CA LEU A 134 2.26 -0.37 1.17
C LEU A 134 2.46 0.78 2.15
N ALA A 135 2.41 0.48 3.46
CA ALA A 135 2.71 1.44 4.53
C ALA A 135 4.02 1.04 5.21
N GLU A 136 4.92 2.02 5.38
CA GLU A 136 6.25 1.85 5.98
C GLU A 136 6.31 2.36 7.41
N ASP A 137 7.39 1.99 8.09
CA ASP A 137 7.80 2.46 9.41
C ASP A 137 6.73 2.31 10.51
N LEU A 138 5.98 1.20 10.44
CA LEU A 138 4.86 0.93 11.35
C LEU A 138 5.29 0.62 12.80
N HIS A 139 6.60 0.53 13.08
CA HIS A 139 7.11 0.55 14.45
C HIS A 139 6.73 1.84 15.19
N THR A 140 6.49 2.94 14.47
CA THR A 140 5.97 4.21 15.01
C THR A 140 4.60 4.07 15.66
N CYS A 141 3.81 3.03 15.30
CA CYS A 141 2.56 2.70 15.97
C CYS A 141 2.70 2.42 17.47
N TYR A 142 3.91 2.17 17.95
CA TYR A 142 4.23 1.85 19.33
C TYR A 142 4.99 2.99 20.04
N ILE A 143 5.17 4.13 19.39
CA ILE A 143 5.86 5.32 19.90
C ILE A 143 4.83 6.43 20.10
N SER A 144 4.67 6.93 21.35
CA SER A 144 3.66 7.95 21.68
C SER A 144 3.93 9.25 20.94
N GLU A 145 5.07 9.90 21.21
CA GLU A 145 5.43 11.18 20.59
C GLU A 145 6.65 11.00 19.65
N PRO A 146 6.67 11.66 18.48
CA PRO A 146 5.65 12.58 17.95
C PRO A 146 4.53 11.90 17.13
N TYR A 147 4.52 10.56 17.03
CA TYR A 147 3.70 9.82 16.06
C TYR A 147 2.27 9.55 16.55
N ASN A 148 1.98 9.88 17.81
CA ASN A 148 0.71 9.58 18.45
C ASN A 148 0.35 8.08 18.38
N GLY A 149 1.37 7.23 18.51
CA GLY A 149 1.25 5.78 18.62
C GLY A 149 0.95 5.33 20.04
N ASN A 150 1.14 4.03 20.34
CA ASN A 150 0.94 3.44 21.66
C ASN A 150 -0.47 3.71 22.26
N ASN A 151 -1.49 3.68 21.40
CA ASN A 151 -2.89 3.87 21.75
C ASN A 151 -3.79 2.95 20.90
N PRO A 152 -5.09 2.83 21.21
CA PRO A 152 -6.01 1.95 20.46
C PRO A 152 -6.23 2.35 18.99
N ASN A 153 -5.96 3.60 18.61
CA ASN A 153 -6.25 4.16 17.28
C ASN A 153 -5.00 4.23 16.39
N THR A 154 -4.17 3.17 16.39
CA THR A 154 -3.01 3.07 15.50
C THR A 154 -3.35 2.41 14.18
N PHE A 155 -2.50 2.62 13.17
CA PHE A 155 -2.64 1.95 11.87
C PHE A 155 -2.60 0.42 12.04
N VAL A 156 -1.68 -0.13 12.84
CA VAL A 156 -1.60 -1.57 13.10
C VAL A 156 -2.88 -2.11 13.77
N ASN A 157 -3.51 -1.35 14.67
CA ASN A 157 -4.78 -1.77 15.26
C ASN A 157 -5.96 -1.71 14.26
N MET A 158 -5.92 -0.80 13.29
CA MET A 158 -6.84 -0.82 12.15
C MET A 158 -6.62 -2.09 11.30
N VAL A 159 -5.36 -2.43 11.01
CA VAL A 159 -5.01 -3.64 10.24
C VAL A 159 -5.51 -4.92 10.92
N LYS A 160 -5.40 -5.04 12.25
CA LYS A 160 -5.94 -6.20 12.99
C LYS A 160 -7.44 -6.38 12.75
N LYS A 161 -8.20 -5.27 12.74
CA LYS A 161 -9.64 -5.32 12.41
C LYS A 161 -9.89 -5.74 10.96
N HIS A 162 -9.05 -5.29 10.03
CA HIS A 162 -9.13 -5.71 8.62
C HIS A 162 -8.80 -7.19 8.44
N ILE A 163 -7.86 -7.75 9.23
CA ILE A 163 -7.56 -9.19 9.24
C ILE A 163 -8.77 -9.98 9.74
N ASP A 164 -9.40 -9.54 10.83
CA ASP A 164 -10.63 -10.14 11.35
C ASP A 164 -11.75 -10.11 10.29
N GLU A 165 -11.95 -8.96 9.64
CA GLU A 165 -12.96 -8.78 8.61
C GLU A 165 -12.71 -9.68 7.39
N LEU A 166 -11.47 -9.77 6.92
CA LEU A 166 -11.08 -10.62 5.79
C LEU A 166 -11.28 -12.12 6.12
N SER A 167 -10.98 -12.51 7.35
CA SER A 167 -11.05 -13.90 7.82
C SER A 167 -12.48 -14.37 8.09
N THR A 168 -13.35 -13.48 8.57
CA THR A 168 -14.73 -13.81 8.95
C THR A 168 -15.73 -13.74 7.81
N GLY A 169 -15.34 -13.25 6.64
CA GLY A 169 -16.25 -13.08 5.51
C GLY A 169 -16.92 -14.37 5.06
N ASN A 170 -16.18 -15.48 5.00
CA ASN A 170 -16.75 -16.78 4.63
C ASN A 170 -17.77 -17.30 5.67
N LEU A 171 -17.55 -17.05 6.95
CA LEU A 171 -18.51 -17.38 8.00
C LEU A 171 -19.83 -16.61 7.80
N LYS A 172 -19.73 -15.32 7.47
CA LYS A 172 -20.91 -14.48 7.16
C LYS A 172 -21.68 -14.97 5.93
N ILE A 173 -20.98 -15.47 4.90
CA ILE A 173 -21.64 -16.08 3.73
C ILE A 173 -22.46 -17.31 4.13
N GLN A 174 -21.98 -18.13 5.06
CA GLN A 174 -22.65 -19.35 5.51
C GLN A 174 -23.84 -19.07 6.46
N THR A 175 -23.78 -17.99 7.23
CA THR A 175 -24.69 -17.74 8.34
C THR A 175 -25.69 -16.59 8.12
N ALA A 176 -25.46 -15.72 7.12
CA ALA A 176 -26.24 -14.50 6.92
C ALA A 176 -26.55 -14.23 5.44
N ASN A 177 -27.55 -13.35 5.22
CA ASN A 177 -27.82 -12.79 3.91
C ASN A 177 -26.58 -12.06 3.36
N ASN A 178 -26.26 -12.29 2.09
CA ASN A 178 -25.11 -11.75 1.35
C ASN A 178 -24.93 -10.21 1.41
N ASN A 179 -25.85 -9.46 2.02
CA ASN A 179 -25.84 -8.00 2.12
C ASN A 179 -24.98 -7.42 3.26
N GLU A 180 -24.33 -8.28 4.08
CA GLU A 180 -23.53 -7.83 5.22
C GLU A 180 -22.01 -7.84 4.96
N LEU A 181 -21.58 -8.23 3.76
CA LEU A 181 -20.16 -8.23 3.40
C LEU A 181 -19.74 -6.86 2.94
N SER A 182 -18.65 -6.35 3.51
CA SER A 182 -18.13 -5.04 3.18
C SER A 182 -17.48 -5.03 1.80
N GLU A 183 -17.40 -3.85 1.20
CA GLU A 183 -16.62 -3.63 -0.02
C GLU A 183 -15.14 -3.99 0.19
N PHE A 184 -14.61 -3.74 1.37
CA PHE A 184 -13.25 -4.13 1.75
C PHE A 184 -13.02 -5.63 1.56
N TRP A 185 -13.92 -6.48 2.06
CA TRP A 185 -13.83 -7.93 1.91
C TRP A 185 -13.91 -8.37 0.45
N HIS A 186 -14.78 -7.74 -0.34
CA HIS A 186 -14.94 -8.08 -1.77
C HIS A 186 -13.74 -7.67 -2.62
N THR A 187 -12.99 -6.66 -2.20
CA THR A 187 -11.94 -6.04 -3.01
C THR A 187 -10.53 -6.19 -2.47
N THR A 188 -10.35 -6.80 -1.29
CA THR A 188 -9.03 -7.08 -0.72
C THR A 188 -8.62 -8.52 -1.01
N ASN A 189 -7.48 -8.70 -1.68
CA ASN A 189 -6.90 -10.01 -1.95
C ASN A 189 -6.14 -10.56 -0.75
N SER A 190 -5.25 -9.73 -0.21
CA SER A 190 -4.37 -10.12 0.89
C SER A 190 -3.91 -8.92 1.71
N ILE A 191 -3.54 -9.22 2.95
CA ILE A 191 -2.82 -8.34 3.86
C ILE A 191 -1.55 -9.10 4.26
N THR A 192 -0.39 -8.58 3.89
CA THR A 192 0.89 -9.19 4.24
C THR A 192 1.61 -8.29 5.25
N CYS A 193 1.92 -8.86 6.41
CA CYS A 193 2.63 -8.16 7.48
C CYS A 193 4.09 -8.57 7.50
N TYR A 194 4.98 -7.59 7.53
CA TYR A 194 6.42 -7.73 7.69
C TYR A 194 6.88 -6.94 8.93
N ASP A 195 8.17 -7.00 9.23
CA ASP A 195 8.75 -6.09 10.22
C ASP A 195 8.60 -4.65 9.71
N SER A 196 7.79 -3.87 10.45
CA SER A 196 7.52 -2.44 10.18
C SER A 196 6.87 -2.09 8.84
N ILE A 197 6.48 -3.07 8.01
CA ILE A 197 5.75 -2.87 6.74
C ILE A 197 4.48 -3.71 6.71
N ILE A 198 3.42 -3.10 6.17
CA ILE A 198 2.19 -3.82 5.80
C ILE A 198 1.86 -3.53 4.35
N VAL A 199 1.57 -4.62 3.61
CA VAL A 199 1.19 -4.58 2.20
C VAL A 199 -0.24 -5.06 2.03
N TYR A 200 -1.08 -4.22 1.43
CA TYR A 200 -2.41 -4.58 0.97
C TYR A 200 -2.41 -4.77 -0.53
N GLU A 201 -2.96 -5.88 -1.00
CA GLU A 201 -3.18 -6.12 -2.41
C GLU A 201 -4.67 -6.05 -2.74
N LYS A 202 -5.03 -5.25 -3.73
CA LYS A 202 -6.40 -5.14 -4.26
C LYS A 202 -6.68 -6.24 -5.27
N ARG A 203 -7.88 -6.84 -5.15
CA ARG A 203 -8.41 -7.74 -6.17
C ARG A 203 -9.92 -7.78 -6.07
N ASN A 204 -10.61 -7.41 -7.12
CA ASN A 204 -12.04 -7.64 -7.19
C ASN A 204 -12.30 -9.15 -7.23
N GLN A 205 -12.89 -9.64 -6.17
CA GLN A 205 -13.25 -11.05 -6.03
C GLN A 205 -14.76 -11.17 -6.18
N GLY A 206 -15.18 -12.01 -7.12
CA GLY A 206 -16.58 -12.40 -7.21
C GLY A 206 -17.03 -13.19 -5.97
N ARG A 207 -18.24 -13.73 -6.03
CA ARG A 207 -18.75 -14.60 -4.97
C ARG A 207 -17.78 -15.76 -4.75
N ARG A 208 -17.29 -15.91 -3.52
CA ARG A 208 -16.45 -17.05 -3.14
C ARG A 208 -17.33 -18.26 -2.95
N PHE A 209 -16.89 -19.41 -3.43
CA PHE A 209 -17.53 -20.69 -3.27
C PHE A 209 -16.46 -21.78 -3.09
N ASP A 210 -16.86 -22.84 -2.45
CA ASP A 210 -16.06 -24.08 -2.35
C ASP A 210 -16.47 -25.04 -3.47
N LEU A 211 -15.59 -25.92 -3.84
CA LEU A 211 -15.79 -26.94 -4.86
C LEU A 211 -15.17 -28.25 -4.43
N ASN A 212 -15.96 -29.30 -4.34
CA ASN A 212 -15.49 -30.64 -4.13
C ASN A 212 -15.04 -31.26 -5.45
N THR A 213 -13.87 -31.88 -5.49
CA THR A 213 -13.33 -32.59 -6.65
C THR A 213 -12.86 -33.96 -6.24
N GLY A 214 -12.90 -34.92 -7.18
CA GLY A 214 -12.52 -36.31 -6.91
C GLY A 214 -13.72 -37.22 -6.69
N ASN A 215 -13.44 -38.51 -6.47
CA ASN A 215 -14.46 -39.55 -6.20
C ASN A 215 -14.64 -39.70 -4.70
N GLU A 216 -15.88 -39.80 -4.25
CA GLU A 216 -16.21 -40.09 -2.88
C GLU A 216 -15.78 -41.54 -2.58
N LYS A 217 -14.86 -41.75 -1.64
CA LYS A 217 -14.60 -43.07 -1.09
C LYS A 217 -15.58 -43.30 0.05
N LEU A 218 -16.45 -44.29 -0.12
CA LEU A 218 -17.31 -44.75 0.96
C LEU A 218 -16.39 -45.31 2.07
N PHE A 219 -16.41 -44.70 3.24
CA PHE A 219 -15.82 -45.31 4.44
C PHE A 219 -16.75 -46.43 4.85
N ASN A 220 -16.32 -47.67 4.65
CA ASN A 220 -16.99 -48.81 5.28
C ASN A 220 -16.78 -48.67 6.79
N ASN A 221 -17.83 -48.31 7.50
CA ASN A 221 -17.86 -48.43 8.96
C ASN A 221 -17.81 -49.93 9.28
N GLU A 222 -16.63 -50.42 9.67
CA GLU A 222 -16.50 -51.71 10.35
C GLU A 222 -16.88 -51.53 11.84
#